data_2cd60eb9cc68d5311e1ecb28ceed1041
#
_entry.id   2cd60eb9cc68d5311e1ecb28ceed1041
#
_cell.length_a   1.000
_cell.length_b   1.000
_cell.length_c   1.000
_cell.angle_alpha   90.00
_cell.angle_beta   90.00
_cell.angle_gamma   90.00
#
_symmetry.space_group_name_H-M   'P 1'
#
loop_
_entity.id
_entity.type
_entity.pdbx_description
1 polymer ?
#
loop_
_entity_poly.entity_id
_entity_poly.type
_entity_poly.pdbx_seq_one_letter_code
_entity_poly.pdbx_strand_id
1 'polypeptide(L)'
;MNTLFLLSLLGWPIRGPVTQEPSINHPAVDIACFVGQPVRAAHSGKLHSGRTADLGNVVTVTGLRWSSFYAHLDTVSPDGEVKAGDVVGTCGNTGRLTTGPHLHYSAGFTNPKEKLK
;
A
#
# COMPACT_ATOMS: atom_id res chain seq x y z
N MET A 1 11.51 -7.54 -8.75
CA MET A 1 11.33 -6.10 -8.42
C MET A 1 10.74 -6.03 -7.03
N ASN A 2 11.37 -5.37 -6.12
CA ASN A 2 10.88 -5.27 -4.74
C ASN A 2 10.17 -3.93 -4.49
N THR A 3 9.43 -3.88 -3.39
CA THR A 3 8.65 -2.71 -3.00
C THR A 3 9.52 -1.47 -2.82
N LEU A 4 10.71 -1.61 -2.25
CA LEU A 4 11.59 -0.48 -1.99
C LEU A 4 12.05 0.19 -3.29
N PHE A 5 12.36 -0.59 -4.31
CA PHE A 5 12.69 -0.06 -5.64
C PHE A 5 11.49 0.71 -6.22
N LEU A 6 10.29 0.15 -6.12
CA LEU A 6 9.10 0.80 -6.66
C LEU A 6 8.69 2.04 -5.88
N LEU A 7 9.01 2.13 -4.60
CA LEU A 7 8.85 3.37 -3.84
C LEU A 7 9.67 4.51 -4.45
N SER A 8 10.91 4.23 -4.85
CA SER A 8 11.75 5.23 -5.52
C SER A 8 11.20 5.61 -6.90
N LEU A 9 10.63 4.65 -7.64
CA LEU A 9 10.14 4.87 -8.98
C LEU A 9 8.76 5.54 -9.02
N LEU A 10 7.84 5.09 -8.18
CA LEU A 10 6.43 5.52 -8.20
C LEU A 10 6.11 6.62 -7.20
N GLY A 11 6.96 6.79 -6.17
CA GLY A 11 6.71 7.70 -5.07
C GLY A 11 6.15 7.02 -3.82
N TRP A 12 6.08 7.76 -2.74
CA TRP A 12 5.67 7.26 -1.43
C TRP A 12 4.17 7.42 -1.25
N PRO A 13 3.45 6.38 -0.78
CA PRO A 13 2.01 6.47 -0.53
C PRO A 13 1.66 7.33 0.67
N ILE A 14 2.61 7.54 1.58
CA ILE A 14 2.44 8.32 2.79
C ILE A 14 3.82 8.80 3.26
N ARG A 15 3.87 9.92 3.96
CA ARG A 15 5.09 10.42 4.58
C ARG A 15 5.21 9.90 5.99
N GLY A 16 6.36 9.36 6.33
CA GLY A 16 6.66 8.86 7.65
C GLY A 16 7.94 8.03 7.65
N PRO A 17 8.48 7.73 8.83
CA PRO A 17 9.66 6.88 8.92
C PRO A 17 9.33 5.43 8.59
N VAL A 18 10.23 4.76 7.88
CA VAL A 18 10.15 3.33 7.62
C VAL A 18 10.52 2.60 8.91
N THR A 19 9.61 1.77 9.41
CA THR A 19 9.80 1.02 10.65
C THR A 19 10.19 -0.44 10.38
N GLN A 20 9.87 -0.96 9.20
CA GLN A 20 10.32 -2.27 8.76
C GLN A 20 10.56 -2.25 7.27
N GLU A 21 11.78 -2.61 6.85
CA GLU A 21 12.14 -2.73 5.46
C GLU A 21 11.74 -4.10 4.90
N PRO A 22 11.58 -4.22 3.56
CA PRO A 22 11.24 -5.50 2.95
C PRO A 22 12.32 -6.56 3.20
N SER A 23 11.87 -7.79 3.44
CA SER A 23 12.73 -8.96 3.61
C SER A 23 12.03 -10.18 3.01
N ILE A 24 12.71 -11.35 3.03
CA ILE A 24 12.12 -12.61 2.54
C ILE A 24 10.82 -12.94 3.32
N ASN A 25 10.82 -12.71 4.63
CA ASN A 25 9.67 -13.01 5.49
C ASN A 25 8.67 -11.85 5.57
N HIS A 26 9.03 -10.69 5.05
CA HIS A 26 8.19 -9.49 5.06
C HIS A 26 8.43 -8.73 3.74
N PRO A 27 7.76 -9.13 2.64
CA PRO A 27 8.00 -8.55 1.31
C PRO A 27 7.39 -7.17 1.11
N ALA A 28 7.06 -6.47 2.19
CA ALA A 28 6.46 -5.16 2.22
C ALA A 28 7.29 -4.21 3.07
N VAL A 29 7.00 -2.92 2.97
CA VAL A 29 7.58 -1.89 3.83
C VAL A 29 6.52 -1.41 4.81
N ASP A 30 6.90 -1.21 6.07
CA ASP A 30 6.06 -0.59 7.09
C ASP A 30 6.50 0.85 7.31
N ILE A 31 5.53 1.76 7.27
CA ILE A 31 5.76 3.19 7.40
C ILE A 31 4.91 3.69 8.57
N ALA A 32 5.55 4.25 9.60
CA ALA A 32 4.83 4.83 10.73
C ALA A 32 4.00 6.03 10.27
N CYS A 33 2.78 6.14 10.79
CA CYS A 33 1.86 7.22 10.45
C CYS A 33 0.87 7.46 11.59
N PHE A 34 0.12 8.56 11.49
CA PHE A 34 -0.97 8.86 12.43
C PHE A 34 -2.27 8.28 11.91
N VAL A 35 -3.11 7.75 12.81
CA VAL A 35 -4.47 7.33 12.44
C VAL A 35 -5.21 8.52 11.81
N GLY A 36 -5.79 8.29 10.63
CA GLY A 36 -6.47 9.32 9.86
C GLY A 36 -5.62 10.04 8.83
N GLN A 37 -4.30 9.86 8.84
CA GLN A 37 -3.42 10.47 7.85
C GLN A 37 -3.75 9.91 6.45
N PRO A 38 -3.94 10.78 5.42
CA PRO A 38 -4.28 10.28 4.09
C PRO A 38 -3.20 9.38 3.49
N VAL A 39 -3.64 8.28 2.90
CA VAL A 39 -2.82 7.36 2.12
C VAL A 39 -3.19 7.55 0.65
N ARG A 40 -2.19 7.73 -0.20
CA ARG A 40 -2.41 8.08 -1.61
C ARG A 40 -1.91 6.97 -2.53
N ALA A 41 -2.61 6.83 -3.66
CA ALA A 41 -2.22 5.88 -4.69
C ALA A 41 -0.83 6.25 -5.24
N ALA A 42 0.06 5.28 -5.32
CA ALA A 42 1.40 5.47 -5.88
C ALA A 42 1.38 5.48 -7.41
N HIS A 43 0.31 5.00 -8.02
CA HIS A 43 0.12 4.95 -9.46
C HIS A 43 -1.37 4.91 -9.79
N SER A 44 -1.71 5.14 -11.04
CA SER A 44 -3.08 5.01 -11.52
C SER A 44 -3.49 3.55 -11.65
N GLY A 45 -4.77 3.28 -11.47
CA GLY A 45 -5.32 1.94 -11.60
C GLY A 45 -6.72 1.84 -11.03
N LYS A 46 -7.15 0.60 -10.82
CA LYS A 46 -8.47 0.30 -10.26
C LYS A 46 -8.32 -0.08 -8.79
N LEU A 47 -9.03 0.63 -7.93
CA LEU A 47 -9.04 0.39 -6.50
C LEU A 47 -10.08 -0.67 -6.15
N HIS A 48 -9.67 -1.66 -5.39
CA HIS A 48 -10.53 -2.62 -4.73
C HIS A 48 -10.23 -2.60 -3.24
N SER A 49 -11.27 -2.48 -2.43
CA SER A 49 -11.15 -2.56 -0.98
C SER A 49 -11.58 -3.92 -0.47
N GLY A 50 -11.08 -4.28 0.70
CA GLY A 50 -11.42 -5.52 1.37
C GLY A 50 -11.08 -5.47 2.85
N ARG A 51 -11.29 -6.61 3.52
CA ARG A 51 -10.95 -6.74 4.93
C ARG A 51 -10.52 -8.16 5.23
N THR A 52 -9.43 -8.29 5.99
CA THR A 52 -8.96 -9.57 6.51
C THR A 52 -8.78 -9.48 8.03
N ALA A 53 -8.81 -10.64 8.71
CA ALA A 53 -8.60 -10.68 10.15
C ALA A 53 -7.20 -10.18 10.54
N ASP A 54 -6.18 -10.53 9.75
CA ASP A 54 -4.79 -10.21 10.08
C ASP A 54 -4.38 -8.80 9.64
N LEU A 55 -4.81 -8.38 8.46
CA LEU A 55 -4.36 -7.12 7.85
C LEU A 55 -5.36 -5.98 7.99
N GLY A 56 -6.55 -6.27 8.54
CA GLY A 56 -7.59 -5.26 8.73
C GLY A 56 -8.18 -4.76 7.42
N ASN A 57 -8.44 -3.47 7.34
CA ASN A 57 -8.93 -2.85 6.12
C ASN A 57 -7.79 -2.71 5.12
N VAL A 58 -8.03 -3.19 3.90
CA VAL A 58 -7.00 -3.25 2.85
C VAL A 58 -7.52 -2.62 1.56
N VAL A 59 -6.60 -2.11 0.77
CA VAL A 59 -6.85 -1.61 -0.58
C VAL A 59 -5.80 -2.21 -1.52
N THR A 60 -6.24 -2.62 -2.70
CA THR A 60 -5.36 -2.96 -3.82
C THR A 60 -5.63 -1.99 -4.96
N VAL A 61 -4.59 -1.42 -5.54
CA VAL A 61 -4.70 -0.63 -6.76
C VAL A 61 -4.00 -1.41 -7.87
N THR A 62 -4.79 -1.83 -8.87
CA THR A 62 -4.29 -2.63 -9.99
C THR A 62 -4.25 -1.77 -11.25
N GLY A 63 -3.05 -1.43 -11.71
CA GLY A 63 -2.82 -0.72 -12.95
C GLY A 63 -2.41 -1.67 -14.07
N LEU A 64 -2.16 -1.11 -15.26
CA LEU A 64 -1.71 -1.90 -16.41
C LEU A 64 -0.35 -2.55 -16.15
N ARG A 65 0.55 -1.84 -15.51
CA ARG A 65 1.93 -2.29 -15.28
C ARG A 65 2.22 -2.55 -13.80
N TRP A 66 1.73 -1.69 -12.92
CA TRP A 66 2.03 -1.70 -11.49
C TRP A 66 0.78 -2.05 -10.70
N SER A 67 0.97 -2.83 -9.63
CA SER A 67 -0.06 -3.07 -8.63
C SER A 67 0.52 -2.78 -7.25
N SER A 68 -0.30 -2.21 -6.38
CA SER A 68 0.11 -1.87 -5.01
C SER A 68 -0.94 -2.29 -4.00
N PHE A 69 -0.48 -2.54 -2.78
CA PHE A 69 -1.30 -3.07 -1.69
C PHE A 69 -1.06 -2.26 -0.43
N TYR A 70 -2.14 -1.90 0.24
CA TYR A 70 -2.17 -0.99 1.40
C TYR A 70 -2.98 -1.66 2.49
N ALA A 71 -2.42 -1.85 3.68
CA ALA A 71 -3.07 -2.59 4.76
C ALA A 71 -3.08 -1.82 6.08
N HIS A 72 -3.83 -2.33 7.04
CA HIS A 72 -4.09 -1.77 8.36
C HIS A 72 -4.77 -0.39 8.31
N LEU A 73 -5.51 -0.12 7.25
CA LEU A 73 -6.18 1.17 7.04
C LEU A 73 -7.31 1.38 8.05
N ASP A 74 -7.54 2.63 8.44
CA ASP A 74 -8.68 3.02 9.27
C ASP A 74 -9.94 3.13 8.40
N THR A 75 -9.85 3.88 7.31
CA THR A 75 -10.92 3.99 6.32
C THR A 75 -10.40 3.66 4.94
N VAL A 76 -11.30 3.30 4.03
CA VAL A 76 -10.97 3.01 2.63
C VAL A 76 -11.82 3.88 1.72
N SER A 77 -11.25 4.29 0.58
CA SER A 77 -11.98 5.01 -0.45
C SER A 77 -12.87 4.05 -1.24
N PRO A 78 -13.91 4.55 -1.93
CA PRO A 78 -14.77 3.71 -2.75
C PRO A 78 -14.01 3.00 -3.86
N ASP A 79 -14.44 1.78 -4.20
CA ASP A 79 -13.92 1.03 -5.33
C ASP A 79 -14.13 1.81 -6.63
N GLY A 80 -13.18 1.73 -7.54
CA GLY A 80 -13.24 2.38 -8.85
C GLY A 80 -11.88 2.87 -9.33
N GLU A 81 -11.91 3.63 -10.39
CA GLU A 81 -10.70 4.19 -10.99
C GLU A 81 -10.08 5.26 -10.10
N VAL A 82 -8.77 5.20 -9.93
CA VAL A 82 -7.99 6.22 -9.23
C VAL A 82 -6.78 6.62 -10.06
N LYS A 83 -6.31 7.83 -9.82
CA LYS A 83 -5.07 8.36 -10.41
C LYS A 83 -3.98 8.39 -9.34
N ALA A 84 -2.73 8.36 -9.77
CA ALA A 84 -1.60 8.59 -8.89
C ALA A 84 -1.85 9.86 -8.06
N GLY A 85 -1.68 9.76 -6.73
CA GLY A 85 -1.92 10.87 -5.82
C GLY A 85 -3.32 10.94 -5.22
N ASP A 86 -4.31 10.23 -5.78
CA ASP A 86 -5.65 10.16 -5.18
C ASP A 86 -5.61 9.45 -3.83
N VAL A 87 -6.44 9.90 -2.89
CA VAL A 87 -6.57 9.23 -1.59
C VAL A 87 -7.24 7.87 -1.77
N VAL A 88 -6.60 6.82 -1.26
CA VAL A 88 -7.13 5.44 -1.29
C VAL A 88 -7.67 5.01 0.06
N GLY A 89 -7.34 5.73 1.11
CA GLY A 89 -7.76 5.44 2.47
C GLY A 89 -7.01 6.30 3.46
N THR A 90 -7.11 5.96 4.73
CA THR A 90 -6.37 6.64 5.79
C THR A 90 -5.57 5.64 6.62
N CYS A 91 -4.42 6.10 7.14
CA CYS A 91 -3.59 5.30 8.04
C CYS A 91 -4.41 4.85 9.25
N GLY A 92 -4.20 3.62 9.66
CA GLY A 92 -4.90 3.04 10.80
C GLY A 92 -4.06 2.07 11.59
N ASN A 93 -4.76 1.24 12.34
CA ASN A 93 -4.16 0.22 13.20
C ASN A 93 -5.10 -0.99 13.25
N THR A 94 -5.73 -1.32 12.13
CA THR A 94 -6.72 -2.40 12.03
C THR A 94 -6.05 -3.73 11.70
N GLY A 95 -6.69 -4.83 12.13
CA GLY A 95 -6.17 -6.17 11.92
C GLY A 95 -5.37 -6.67 13.12
N ARG A 96 -5.13 -7.99 13.18
CA ARG A 96 -4.43 -8.62 14.32
C ARG A 96 -2.92 -8.46 14.27
N LEU A 97 -2.34 -8.32 13.06
CA LEU A 97 -0.89 -8.27 12.87
C LEU A 97 -0.35 -6.84 12.92
N THR A 98 -0.83 -6.04 13.87
CA THR A 98 -0.32 -4.69 14.06
C THR A 98 -0.02 -4.46 15.54
N THR A 99 1.02 -3.69 15.81
CA THR A 99 1.44 -3.30 17.17
C THR A 99 1.39 -1.79 17.39
N GLY A 100 0.90 -1.04 16.43
CA GLY A 100 0.76 0.40 16.47
C GLY A 100 0.43 0.96 15.09
N PRO A 101 -0.03 2.22 15.00
CA PRO A 101 -0.42 2.81 13.73
C PRO A 101 0.73 2.81 12.72
N HIS A 102 0.49 2.20 11.59
CA HIS A 102 1.43 2.17 10.47
C HIS A 102 0.73 1.76 9.18
N LEU A 103 1.35 2.08 8.05
CA LEU A 103 0.95 1.56 6.76
C LEU A 103 1.84 0.38 6.39
N HIS A 104 1.22 -0.77 6.13
CA HIS A 104 1.87 -1.92 5.52
C HIS A 104 1.65 -1.81 4.01
N TYR A 105 2.73 -1.62 3.25
CA TYR A 105 2.66 -1.29 1.83
C TYR A 105 3.54 -2.22 1.02
N SER A 106 3.01 -2.75 -0.07
CA SER A 106 3.80 -3.49 -1.05
C SER A 106 3.41 -3.07 -2.47
N ALA A 107 4.35 -3.24 -3.40
CA ALA A 107 4.12 -2.94 -4.80
C ALA A 107 4.91 -3.92 -5.66
N GLY A 108 4.39 -4.18 -6.85
CA GLY A 108 5.02 -5.08 -7.81
C GLY A 108 4.45 -4.87 -9.20
N PHE A 109 4.89 -5.71 -10.14
CA PHE A 109 4.30 -5.73 -11.47
C PHE A 109 2.93 -6.39 -11.42
N THR A 110 1.97 -5.84 -12.17
CA THR A 110 0.66 -6.47 -12.37
C THR A 110 0.82 -7.84 -13.01
N ASN A 111 1.71 -7.94 -14.01
CA ASN A 111 2.12 -9.21 -14.59
C ASN A 111 3.46 -9.61 -13.95
N PRO A 112 3.51 -10.67 -13.12
CA PRO A 112 4.74 -11.06 -12.43
C PRO A 112 5.85 -11.55 -13.37
N LYS A 113 5.53 -11.83 -14.63
CA LYS A 113 6.52 -12.20 -15.64
C LYS A 113 7.14 -11.00 -16.35
N GLU A 114 6.58 -9.80 -16.15
CA GLU A 114 7.13 -8.59 -16.75
C GLU A 114 8.41 -8.18 -16.04
N LYS A 115 9.37 -7.66 -16.82
CA LYS A 115 10.65 -7.16 -16.28
C LYS A 115 10.89 -5.75 -16.79
N LEU A 116 11.56 -4.95 -15.98
CA LEU A 116 12.09 -3.65 -16.42
C LEU A 116 13.23 -3.88 -17.41
N LYS A 117 13.21 -3.10 -18.44
CA LYS A 117 14.28 -3.08 -19.45
C LYS A 117 15.14 -1.84 -19.28
#